data_857efc691d82bb2a6edf1326bd6d510a
#
_entry.id   857efc691d82bb2a6edf1326bd6d510a
#
_cell.length_a   1.000
_cell.length_b   1.000
_cell.length_c   1.000
_cell.angle_alpha   90.00
_cell.angle_beta   90.00
_cell.angle_gamma   90.00
#
_symmetry.space_group_name_H-M   'P 1'
#
loop_
_entity.id
_entity.type
_entity.pdbx_description
1 polymer ?
#
loop_
_entity_poly.entity_id
_entity_poly.type
_entity_poly.pdbx_seq_one_letter_code
_entity_poly.pdbx_strand_id
1 'polypeptide(L)'
;DMDLLTRGAGFGYIGSTISSFVYATFTFILFALEAVIMAYALNMYFGWPIYVWYLISAVIVIPLVTHGVTLISRIQMITQPIWLFLMVLPFIFIFAKEPDAIRGLMNFAGSSGYDSTFNIYMFGTAIAIGMALIPQVGEQVDFLRFMPEKTQKNRFRWHLGVIFAGP
;
A
#
# COMPACT_ATOMS: atom_id res chain seq x y z
N ASP A 1 17.65 0.58 10.89
CA ASP A 1 16.50 1.26 10.27
C ASP A 1 16.53 2.73 10.65
N MET A 2 16.46 3.62 9.65
CA MET A 2 16.49 5.08 9.88
C MET A 2 15.26 5.55 10.65
N ASP A 3 14.13 4.88 10.45
CA ASP A 3 12.89 5.13 11.15
C ASP A 3 13.01 4.90 12.68
N LEU A 4 13.74 3.88 13.11
CA LEU A 4 14.07 3.65 14.52
C LEU A 4 14.93 4.77 15.12
N LEU A 5 15.87 5.32 14.35
CA LEU A 5 16.71 6.43 14.78
C LEU A 5 15.91 7.72 14.93
N THR A 6 15.04 8.02 13.99
CA THR A 6 14.18 9.22 14.04
C THR A 6 13.17 9.15 15.17
N ARG A 7 12.57 7.99 15.40
CA ARG A 7 11.67 7.76 16.56
C ARG A 7 12.43 7.87 17.88
N GLY A 8 13.65 7.35 17.96
CA GLY A 8 14.50 7.47 19.14
C GLY A 8 14.82 8.91 19.50
N ALA A 9 15.06 9.76 18.50
CA ALA A 9 15.31 11.18 18.69
C ALA A 9 14.07 11.95 19.21
N GLY A 10 12.86 11.56 18.74
CA GLY A 10 11.60 12.22 19.12
C GLY A 10 10.99 11.72 20.43
N PHE A 11 10.99 10.41 20.66
CA PHE A 11 10.27 9.76 21.77
C PHE A 11 11.17 9.19 22.87
N GLY A 12 12.49 9.31 22.72
CA GLY A 12 13.44 8.67 23.62
C GLY A 12 13.45 7.15 23.49
N TYR A 13 14.28 6.49 24.32
CA TYR A 13 14.50 5.03 24.23
C TYR A 13 13.22 4.21 24.47
N ILE A 14 12.50 4.51 25.58
CA ILE A 14 11.29 3.76 25.97
C ILE A 14 10.15 4.04 24.97
N GLY A 15 9.93 5.30 24.59
CA GLY A 15 8.89 5.67 23.65
C GLY A 15 9.16 5.10 22.24
N SER A 16 10.41 5.03 21.83
CA SER A 16 10.81 4.37 20.58
C SER A 16 10.52 2.87 20.59
N THR A 17 10.77 2.19 21.71
CA THR A 17 10.47 0.76 21.85
C THR A 17 8.96 0.49 21.73
N ILE A 18 8.16 1.28 22.45
CA ILE A 18 6.69 1.15 22.40
C ILE A 18 6.15 1.43 21.01
N SER A 19 6.56 2.53 20.39
CA SER A 19 6.10 2.89 19.05
C SER A 19 6.54 1.87 17.99
N SER A 20 7.72 1.28 18.14
CA SER A 20 8.20 0.21 17.26
C SER A 20 7.40 -1.07 17.40
N PHE A 21 6.98 -1.41 18.63
CA PHE A 21 6.13 -2.56 18.87
C PHE A 21 4.72 -2.37 18.26
N VAL A 22 4.13 -1.19 18.44
CA VAL A 22 2.83 -0.84 17.84
C VAL A 22 2.93 -0.91 16.30
N TYR A 23 3.97 -0.33 15.75
CA TYR A 23 4.21 -0.32 14.31
C TYR A 23 4.41 -1.74 13.75
N ALA A 24 5.23 -2.56 14.40
CA ALA A 24 5.44 -3.95 13.98
C ALA A 24 4.13 -4.76 14.01
N THR A 25 3.33 -4.60 15.06
CA THR A 25 2.02 -5.26 15.17
C THR A 25 1.09 -4.85 14.01
N PHE A 26 1.03 -3.55 13.71
CA PHE A 26 0.25 -3.03 12.61
C PHE A 26 0.72 -3.59 11.26
N THR A 27 2.02 -3.62 11.02
CA THR A 27 2.62 -4.17 9.79
C THR A 27 2.31 -5.66 9.63
N PHE A 28 2.36 -6.45 10.71
CA PHE A 28 1.97 -7.86 10.65
C PHE A 28 0.50 -8.06 10.30
N ILE A 29 -0.39 -7.22 10.83
CA ILE A 29 -1.83 -7.30 10.48
C ILE A 29 -2.04 -6.97 9.00
N LEU A 30 -1.41 -5.91 8.49
CA LEU A 30 -1.49 -5.56 7.07
C LEU A 30 -0.95 -6.68 6.18
N PHE A 31 0.22 -7.23 6.52
CA PHE A 31 0.79 -8.35 5.77
C PHE A 31 -0.15 -9.57 5.74
N ALA A 32 -0.78 -9.88 6.87
CA ALA A 32 -1.75 -10.97 6.93
C ALA A 32 -2.96 -10.71 6.03
N LEU A 33 -3.48 -9.48 5.99
CA LEU A 33 -4.58 -9.10 5.11
C LEU A 33 -4.21 -9.20 3.63
N GLU A 34 -3.02 -8.75 3.25
CA GLU A 34 -2.53 -8.85 1.87
C GLU A 34 -2.33 -10.31 1.46
N ALA A 35 -1.80 -11.15 2.34
CA ALA A 35 -1.66 -12.58 2.09
C ALA A 35 -3.02 -13.27 1.91
N VAL A 36 -4.04 -12.87 2.67
CA VAL A 36 -5.42 -13.35 2.52
C VAL A 36 -5.98 -12.96 1.15
N ILE A 37 -5.84 -11.70 0.74
CA ILE A 37 -6.34 -11.22 -0.56
C ILE A 37 -5.65 -11.99 -1.70
N MET A 38 -4.33 -12.18 -1.62
CA MET A 38 -3.58 -12.94 -2.61
C MET A 38 -4.04 -14.40 -2.67
N ALA A 39 -4.23 -15.05 -1.52
CA ALA A 39 -4.70 -16.42 -1.45
C ALA A 39 -6.11 -16.58 -2.03
N TYR A 40 -7.03 -15.64 -1.77
CA TYR A 40 -8.37 -15.64 -2.37
C TYR A 40 -8.32 -15.43 -3.89
N ALA A 41 -7.49 -14.51 -4.38
CA ALA A 41 -7.34 -14.29 -5.82
C ALA A 41 -6.84 -15.55 -6.55
N LEU A 42 -5.85 -16.24 -5.97
CA LEU A 42 -5.33 -17.50 -6.51
C LEU A 42 -6.35 -18.63 -6.41
N ASN A 43 -7.07 -18.72 -5.31
CA ASN A 43 -8.17 -19.69 -5.13
C ASN A 43 -9.26 -19.50 -6.19
N MET A 44 -9.62 -18.25 -6.49
CA MET A 44 -10.65 -17.92 -7.49
C MET A 44 -10.25 -18.38 -8.91
N TYR A 45 -8.96 -18.35 -9.22
CA TYR A 45 -8.46 -18.75 -10.54
C TYR A 45 -8.20 -20.25 -10.64
N PHE A 46 -7.54 -20.87 -9.64
CA PHE A 46 -7.10 -22.26 -9.67
C PHE A 46 -8.06 -23.23 -9.00
N GLY A 47 -8.97 -22.78 -8.14
CA GLY A 47 -9.96 -23.60 -7.45
C GLY A 47 -9.39 -24.52 -6.36
N TRP A 48 -8.11 -24.40 -5.97
CA TRP A 48 -7.50 -25.22 -4.93
C TRP A 48 -7.88 -24.74 -3.53
N PRO A 49 -7.80 -25.59 -2.49
CA PRO A 49 -8.11 -25.21 -1.13
C PRO A 49 -7.28 -24.00 -0.66
N ILE A 50 -7.89 -23.06 0.03
CA ILE A 50 -7.30 -21.77 0.39
C ILE A 50 -6.03 -21.90 1.25
N TYR A 51 -5.96 -22.92 2.11
CA TYR A 51 -4.78 -23.16 2.96
C TYR A 51 -3.51 -23.48 2.16
N VAL A 52 -3.66 -24.07 0.97
CA VAL A 52 -2.53 -24.32 0.06
C VAL A 52 -1.96 -22.99 -0.44
N TRP A 53 -2.82 -22.05 -0.73
CA TRP A 53 -2.41 -20.72 -1.19
C TRP A 53 -1.75 -19.88 -0.10
N TYR A 54 -2.18 -20.03 1.15
CA TYR A 54 -1.46 -19.42 2.28
C TYR A 54 -0.04 -19.95 2.40
N LEU A 55 0.14 -21.26 2.27
CA LEU A 55 1.46 -21.87 2.33
C LEU A 55 2.34 -21.42 1.15
N ILE A 56 1.80 -21.41 -0.06
CA ILE A 56 2.53 -20.96 -1.26
C ILE A 56 2.92 -19.49 -1.12
N SER A 57 2.00 -18.64 -0.68
CA SER A 57 2.27 -17.21 -0.43
C SER A 57 3.40 -17.02 0.57
N ALA A 58 3.38 -17.73 1.69
CA ALA A 58 4.43 -17.67 2.69
C ALA A 58 5.80 -18.11 2.14
N VAL A 59 5.83 -19.23 1.41
CA VAL A 59 7.07 -19.77 0.81
C VAL A 59 7.67 -18.81 -0.23
N ILE A 60 6.84 -18.07 -0.96
CA ILE A 60 7.31 -17.09 -1.95
C ILE A 60 7.78 -15.79 -1.27
N VAL A 61 7.00 -15.29 -0.31
CA VAL A 61 7.26 -13.97 0.29
C VAL A 61 8.44 -13.99 1.27
N ILE A 62 8.58 -15.05 2.08
CA ILE A 62 9.67 -15.13 3.06
C ILE A 62 11.07 -14.98 2.42
N PRO A 63 11.44 -15.73 1.37
CA PRO A 63 12.71 -15.52 0.69
C PRO A 63 12.86 -14.13 0.08
N LEU A 64 11.77 -13.58 -0.45
CA LEU A 64 11.77 -12.25 -1.06
C LEU A 64 12.15 -11.18 -0.05
N VAL A 65 11.56 -11.23 1.14
CA VAL A 65 11.83 -10.28 2.24
C VAL A 65 13.23 -10.47 2.80
N THR A 66 13.71 -11.72 2.93
CA THR A 66 15.04 -12.02 3.49
C THR A 66 16.19 -11.54 2.60
N HIS A 67 15.98 -11.43 1.28
CA HIS A 67 16.99 -10.90 0.36
C HIS A 67 17.08 -9.37 0.34
N GLY A 68 16.21 -8.69 1.08
CA GLY A 68 16.29 -7.27 1.37
C GLY A 68 15.77 -6.35 0.26
N VAL A 69 15.89 -5.05 0.53
CA VAL A 69 15.29 -3.96 -0.25
C VAL A 69 15.73 -3.96 -1.72
N THR A 70 16.96 -4.38 -2.01
CA THR A 70 17.49 -4.37 -3.38
C THR A 70 16.74 -5.33 -4.31
N LEU A 71 16.41 -6.53 -3.84
CA LEU A 71 15.65 -7.50 -4.63
C LEU A 71 14.21 -7.02 -4.81
N ILE A 72 13.59 -6.54 -3.73
CA ILE A 72 12.22 -6.00 -3.74
C ILE A 72 12.12 -4.85 -4.74
N SER A 73 13.03 -3.88 -4.67
CA SER A 73 13.06 -2.72 -5.59
C SER A 73 13.21 -3.15 -7.06
N ARG A 74 14.04 -4.15 -7.34
CA ARG A 74 14.21 -4.66 -8.70
C ARG A 74 12.95 -5.34 -9.23
N ILE A 75 12.27 -6.13 -8.40
CA ILE A 75 11.00 -6.76 -8.75
C ILE A 75 9.93 -5.71 -8.96
N GLN A 76 9.82 -4.71 -8.09
CA GLN A 76 8.88 -3.61 -8.24
C GLN A 76 9.08 -2.85 -9.55
N MET A 77 10.34 -2.59 -9.95
CA MET A 77 10.63 -1.90 -11.21
C MET A 77 10.07 -2.65 -12.43
N ILE A 78 10.05 -3.99 -12.38
CA ILE A 78 9.51 -4.83 -13.47
C ILE A 78 7.99 -4.94 -13.36
N THR A 79 7.46 -5.09 -12.16
CA THR A 79 6.03 -5.33 -11.93
C THR A 79 5.19 -4.05 -11.98
N GLN A 80 5.78 -2.89 -11.68
CA GLN A 80 5.06 -1.61 -11.65
C GLN A 80 4.35 -1.24 -12.97
N PRO A 81 4.97 -1.36 -14.15
CA PRO A 81 4.28 -1.10 -15.42
C PRO A 81 3.11 -2.08 -15.65
N ILE A 82 3.30 -3.35 -15.28
CA ILE A 82 2.28 -4.39 -15.41
C ILE A 82 1.11 -4.07 -14.47
N TRP A 83 1.40 -3.71 -13.23
CA TRP A 83 0.41 -3.32 -12.25
C TRP A 83 -0.40 -2.10 -12.71
N LEU A 84 0.28 -1.06 -13.21
CA LEU A 84 -0.39 0.13 -13.73
C LEU A 84 -1.33 -0.21 -14.88
N PHE A 85 -0.88 -1.06 -15.81
CA PHE A 85 -1.71 -1.53 -16.92
C PHE A 85 -2.94 -2.29 -16.42
N LEU A 86 -2.75 -3.25 -15.50
CA LEU A 86 -3.84 -4.03 -14.92
C LEU A 86 -4.81 -3.16 -14.11
N MET A 87 -4.34 -2.09 -13.51
CA MET A 87 -5.19 -1.15 -12.76
C MET A 87 -6.07 -0.30 -13.69
N VAL A 88 -5.56 0.10 -14.85
CA VAL A 88 -6.30 0.91 -15.82
C VAL A 88 -7.28 0.06 -16.64
N LEU A 89 -6.94 -1.19 -16.90
CA LEU A 89 -7.71 -2.09 -17.77
C LEU A 89 -9.21 -2.22 -17.40
N PRO A 90 -9.60 -2.42 -16.13
CA PRO A 90 -11.01 -2.50 -15.73
C PRO A 90 -11.79 -1.23 -16.05
N PHE A 91 -11.17 -0.06 -15.89
CA PHE A 91 -11.84 1.21 -16.22
C PHE A 91 -12.09 1.33 -17.72
N ILE A 92 -11.15 0.91 -18.55
CA ILE A 92 -11.34 0.89 -20.02
C ILE A 92 -12.52 -0.02 -20.37
N PHE A 93 -12.60 -1.20 -19.77
CA PHE A 93 -13.71 -2.14 -20.01
C PHE A 93 -15.06 -1.59 -19.55
N ILE A 94 -15.12 -1.00 -18.37
CA ILE A 94 -16.35 -0.42 -17.82
C ILE A 94 -16.84 0.72 -18.72
N PHE A 95 -15.97 1.65 -19.09
CA PHE A 95 -16.35 2.78 -19.93
C PHE A 95 -16.72 2.37 -21.36
N ALA A 96 -16.13 1.28 -21.87
CA ALA A 96 -16.49 0.75 -23.18
C ALA A 96 -17.85 0.04 -23.18
N LYS A 97 -18.22 -0.64 -22.08
CA LYS A 97 -19.49 -1.37 -21.97
C LYS A 97 -20.64 -0.51 -21.48
N GLU A 98 -20.37 0.41 -20.57
CA GLU A 98 -21.37 1.26 -19.93
C GLU A 98 -20.93 2.74 -20.01
N PRO A 99 -21.24 3.43 -21.11
CA PRO A 99 -20.89 4.84 -21.29
C PRO A 99 -21.46 5.76 -20.19
N ASP A 100 -22.57 5.36 -19.59
CA ASP A 100 -23.22 6.09 -18.48
C ASP A 100 -22.62 5.81 -17.10
N ALA A 101 -21.59 4.96 -17.00
CA ALA A 101 -20.95 4.61 -15.72
C ALA A 101 -20.40 5.85 -14.99
N ILE A 102 -19.85 6.82 -15.73
CA ILE A 102 -19.35 8.08 -15.14
C ILE A 102 -20.53 8.89 -14.55
N ARG A 103 -21.66 8.97 -15.26
CA ARG A 103 -22.84 9.66 -14.77
C ARG A 103 -23.43 8.94 -13.56
N GLY A 104 -23.46 7.61 -13.59
CA GLY A 104 -23.85 6.78 -12.45
C GLY A 104 -22.96 7.01 -11.22
N LEU A 105 -21.66 7.09 -11.41
CA LEU A 105 -20.71 7.38 -10.34
C LEU A 105 -20.90 8.80 -9.74
N MET A 106 -21.12 9.80 -10.59
CA MET A 106 -21.34 11.19 -10.15
C MET A 106 -22.67 11.35 -9.40
N ASN A 107 -23.68 10.55 -9.73
CA ASN A 107 -24.98 10.59 -9.10
C ASN A 107 -25.14 9.55 -7.99
N PHE A 108 -24.07 8.82 -7.67
CA PHE A 108 -24.10 7.79 -6.64
C PHE A 108 -24.22 8.42 -5.24
N ALA A 109 -25.37 8.28 -4.63
CA ALA A 109 -25.67 8.79 -3.29
C ALA A 109 -25.46 7.74 -2.16
N GLY A 110 -24.74 6.65 -2.45
CA GLY A 110 -24.54 5.54 -1.51
C GLY A 110 -25.47 4.35 -1.77
N SER A 111 -25.28 3.27 -1.01
CA SER A 111 -26.14 2.09 -1.09
C SER A 111 -27.55 2.45 -0.60
N SER A 112 -28.57 1.84 -1.21
CA SER A 112 -29.97 2.00 -0.84
C SER A 112 -30.19 1.83 0.68
N GLY A 113 -30.61 2.89 1.36
CA GLY A 113 -30.82 2.91 2.81
C GLY A 113 -30.02 3.98 3.56
N TYR A 114 -29.13 4.69 2.89
CA TYR A 114 -28.46 5.86 3.47
C TYR A 114 -29.06 7.13 2.85
N ASP A 115 -29.64 7.97 3.71
CA ASP A 115 -30.01 9.32 3.30
C ASP A 115 -28.78 10.08 2.83
N SER A 116 -28.95 10.99 1.87
CA SER A 116 -27.91 11.88 1.36
C SER A 116 -27.41 12.90 2.41
N THR A 117 -27.81 12.71 3.68
CA THR A 117 -27.39 13.55 4.81
C THR A 117 -26.02 13.13 5.32
N PHE A 118 -25.26 14.12 5.78
CA PHE A 118 -23.95 13.88 6.37
C PHE A 118 -24.05 12.94 7.58
N ASN A 119 -23.37 11.80 7.51
CA ASN A 119 -23.35 10.81 8.57
C ASN A 119 -21.99 10.84 9.29
N ILE A 120 -22.00 11.31 10.55
CA ILE A 120 -20.77 11.47 11.37
C ILE A 120 -20.07 10.14 11.62
N TYR A 121 -20.78 9.02 11.72
CA TYR A 121 -20.18 7.69 11.95
C TYR A 121 -19.43 7.20 10.71
N MET A 122 -20.04 7.35 9.52
CA MET A 122 -19.39 7.01 8.26
C MET A 122 -18.17 7.90 7.98
N PHE A 123 -18.30 9.19 8.26
CA PHE A 123 -17.18 10.14 8.16
C PHE A 123 -16.06 9.80 9.13
N GLY A 124 -16.41 9.49 10.40
CA GLY A 124 -15.44 9.04 11.41
C GLY A 124 -14.73 7.76 10.99
N THR A 125 -15.45 6.80 10.43
CA THR A 125 -14.85 5.54 9.91
C THR A 125 -13.89 5.82 8.75
N ALA A 126 -14.28 6.66 7.80
CA ALA A 126 -13.42 7.05 6.69
C ALA A 126 -12.13 7.76 7.16
N ILE A 127 -12.26 8.68 8.12
CA ILE A 127 -11.10 9.33 8.75
C ILE A 127 -10.23 8.29 9.47
N ALA A 128 -10.79 7.38 10.25
CA ALA A 128 -10.04 6.37 10.97
C ALA A 128 -9.22 5.48 10.02
N ILE A 129 -9.80 5.08 8.88
CA ILE A 129 -9.08 4.33 7.84
C ILE A 129 -7.95 5.17 7.24
N GLY A 130 -8.21 6.43 6.89
CA GLY A 130 -7.18 7.33 6.38
C GLY A 130 -6.05 7.58 7.37
N MET A 131 -6.38 7.80 8.65
CA MET A 131 -5.39 8.01 9.72
C MET A 131 -4.55 6.76 10.00
N ALA A 132 -5.09 5.56 9.79
CA ALA A 132 -4.35 4.31 9.94
C ALA A 132 -3.21 4.17 8.91
N LEU A 133 -3.30 4.86 7.77
CA LEU A 133 -2.26 4.86 6.74
C LEU A 133 -1.15 5.91 6.96
N ILE A 134 -1.38 6.89 7.84
CA ILE A 134 -0.39 7.95 8.13
C ILE A 134 0.96 7.41 8.62
N PRO A 135 1.05 6.36 9.48
CA PRO A 135 2.34 5.83 9.89
C PRO A 135 3.22 5.35 8.73
N GLN A 136 2.64 4.96 7.60
CA GLN A 136 3.38 4.54 6.40
C GLN A 136 4.17 5.71 5.76
N VAL A 137 3.79 6.95 6.03
CA VAL A 137 4.55 8.13 5.57
C VAL A 137 5.97 8.13 6.17
N GLY A 138 6.16 7.58 7.36
CA GLY A 138 7.48 7.43 7.99
C GLY A 138 8.40 6.45 7.27
N GLU A 139 7.86 5.49 6.53
CA GLU A 139 8.64 4.50 5.78
C GLU A 139 9.42 5.10 4.59
N GLN A 140 8.97 6.25 4.09
CA GLN A 140 9.64 6.95 2.98
C GLN A 140 11.13 7.21 3.27
N VAL A 141 11.48 7.47 4.53
CA VAL A 141 12.86 7.72 4.94
C VAL A 141 13.76 6.51 4.64
N ASP A 142 13.22 5.30 4.79
CA ASP A 142 13.96 4.06 4.53
C ASP A 142 14.20 3.83 3.04
N PHE A 143 13.36 4.35 2.17
CA PHE A 143 13.54 4.29 0.71
C PHE A 143 14.39 5.45 0.20
N LEU A 144 14.17 6.66 0.70
CA LEU A 144 14.87 7.87 0.27
C LEU A 144 16.36 7.84 0.57
N ARG A 145 16.80 7.08 1.60
CA ARG A 145 18.22 6.91 1.91
C ARG A 145 19.04 6.25 0.79
N PHE A 146 18.40 5.52 -0.10
CA PHE A 146 19.04 4.88 -1.25
C PHE A 146 19.07 5.77 -2.50
N MET A 147 18.52 6.96 -2.43
CA MET A 147 18.57 7.90 -3.54
C MET A 147 19.99 8.42 -3.76
N PRO A 148 20.40 8.59 -5.03
CA PRO A 148 21.68 9.19 -5.35
C PRO A 148 21.75 10.63 -4.85
N GLU A 149 22.97 11.12 -4.55
CA GLU A 149 23.17 12.51 -4.16
C GLU A 149 22.61 13.49 -5.18
N LYS A 150 21.99 14.57 -4.68
CA LYS A 150 21.44 15.62 -5.51
C LYS A 150 22.56 16.42 -6.18
N THR A 151 22.64 16.32 -7.49
CA THR A 151 23.55 17.09 -8.32
C THR A 151 22.77 18.03 -9.25
N GLN A 152 23.41 19.06 -9.80
CA GLN A 152 22.78 19.96 -10.78
C GLN A 152 22.25 19.18 -12.00
N LYS A 153 22.93 18.10 -12.38
CA LYS A 153 22.59 17.31 -13.57
C LYS A 153 21.38 16.41 -13.37
N ASN A 154 21.12 15.94 -12.13
CA ASN A 154 20.01 15.06 -11.81
C ASN A 154 18.89 15.74 -11.02
N ARG A 155 18.96 17.06 -10.82
CA ARG A 155 18.05 17.84 -9.97
C ARG A 155 16.57 17.55 -10.23
N PHE A 156 16.16 17.55 -11.50
CA PHE A 156 14.76 17.31 -11.87
C PHE A 156 14.31 15.87 -11.55
N ARG A 157 15.12 14.88 -11.94
CA ARG A 157 14.84 13.46 -11.64
C ARG A 157 14.85 13.20 -10.13
N TRP A 158 15.72 13.87 -9.39
CA TRP A 158 15.80 13.76 -7.95
C TRP A 158 14.51 14.28 -7.28
N HIS A 159 14.01 15.45 -7.69
CA HIS A 159 12.74 15.97 -7.17
C HIS A 159 11.55 15.09 -7.55
N LEU A 160 11.50 14.61 -8.78
CA LEU A 160 10.46 13.65 -9.17
C LEU A 160 10.54 12.38 -8.31
N GLY A 161 11.74 11.85 -8.08
CA GLY A 161 11.94 10.68 -7.21
C GLY A 161 11.42 10.92 -5.80
N VAL A 162 11.72 12.09 -5.19
CA VAL A 162 11.21 12.43 -3.85
C VAL A 162 9.69 12.56 -3.81
N ILE A 163 9.07 13.13 -4.85
CA ILE A 163 7.62 13.32 -4.93
C ILE A 163 6.90 11.98 -5.18
N PHE A 164 7.45 11.12 -6.06
CA PHE A 164 6.81 9.87 -6.46
C PHE A 164 7.28 8.63 -5.69
N ALA A 165 8.38 8.72 -4.93
CA ALA A 165 8.75 7.69 -3.96
C ALA A 165 8.00 7.89 -2.61
N GLY A 166 7.17 8.89 -2.53
CA GLY A 166 6.13 9.02 -1.54
C GLY A 166 5.02 7.98 -1.76
N PRO A 167 4.02 7.95 -0.90
CA PRO A 167 3.03 6.88 -0.77
C PRO A 167 2.43 6.43 -2.06
#